data_c485a75be479a9cd5caa70762c6b01cf
#
_entry.id   c485a75be479a9cd5caa70762c6b01cf
#
_cell.length_a   1.000
_cell.length_b   1.000
_cell.length_c   1.000
_cell.angle_alpha   90.00
_cell.angle_beta   90.00
_cell.angle_gamma   90.00
#
_symmetry.space_group_name_H-M   'P 1'
#
loop_
_entity.id
_entity.type
_entity.pdbx_description
1 polymer ?
#
loop_
_entity_poly.entity_id
_entity_poly.type
_entity_poly.pdbx_seq_one_letter_code
_entity_poly.pdbx_strand_id
1 'polypeptide(L)'
;TTAIACFVSLFGMFLMAYNDWYAGTFLGWAFGLFCSIGFAIFATTLRWQPDTPKFTTIIIAGIACSLFSMCMIIYLNDGYTMPLRNILLSMMHGSFVAIGLILLSIGARYLPAAEFMLLSLTEVVGGVIWCWIPLFGVNEVPSTFTLIGGMIIIFAISFFALGSKQKTSPPTL
;
A
#
# COMPACT_ATOMS: atom_id res chain seq x y z
N THR A 1 -20.73 -4.87 -9.84
CA THR A 1 -20.31 -3.71 -8.99
C THR A 1 -18.79 -3.69 -8.79
N THR A 2 -18.15 -4.79 -8.36
CA THR A 2 -16.69 -4.85 -8.07
C THR A 2 -15.82 -4.46 -9.28
N ALA A 3 -16.09 -5.03 -10.46
CA ALA A 3 -15.32 -4.72 -11.67
C ALA A 3 -15.40 -3.23 -12.05
N ILE A 4 -16.59 -2.63 -11.93
CA ILE A 4 -16.78 -1.19 -12.21
C ILE A 4 -15.96 -0.36 -11.21
N ALA A 5 -16.03 -0.69 -9.93
CA ALA A 5 -15.25 0.01 -8.90
C ALA A 5 -13.75 -0.10 -9.16
N CYS A 6 -13.24 -1.28 -9.56
CA CYS A 6 -11.85 -1.48 -9.94
C CYS A 6 -11.43 -0.60 -11.13
N PHE A 7 -12.24 -0.54 -12.19
CA PHE A 7 -11.94 0.30 -13.35
C PHE A 7 -11.95 1.80 -13.01
N VAL A 8 -12.93 2.24 -12.22
CA VAL A 8 -13.02 3.65 -11.79
C VAL A 8 -11.83 4.00 -10.89
N SER A 9 -11.43 3.12 -9.97
CA SER A 9 -10.25 3.32 -9.12
C SER A 9 -8.96 3.36 -9.93
N LEU A 10 -8.81 2.49 -10.94
CA LEU A 10 -7.66 2.48 -11.86
C LEU A 10 -7.55 3.80 -12.61
N PHE A 11 -8.68 4.33 -13.09
CA PHE A 11 -8.72 5.64 -13.73
C PHE A 11 -8.33 6.78 -12.78
N GLY A 12 -8.80 6.74 -11.52
CA GLY A 12 -8.39 7.68 -10.49
C GLY A 12 -6.88 7.65 -10.21
N MET A 13 -6.29 6.46 -10.09
CA MET A 13 -4.84 6.29 -9.92
C MET A 13 -4.06 6.82 -11.13
N PHE A 14 -4.53 6.54 -12.34
CA PHE A 14 -3.91 7.05 -13.57
C PHE A 14 -3.90 8.58 -13.60
N LEU A 15 -5.01 9.21 -13.21
CA LEU A 15 -5.11 10.67 -13.10
C LEU A 15 -4.13 11.25 -12.08
N MET A 16 -3.97 10.60 -10.92
CA MET A 16 -2.99 11.02 -9.91
C MET A 16 -1.57 10.94 -10.44
N ALA A 17 -1.23 9.87 -11.15
CA ALA A 17 0.10 9.63 -11.70
C ALA A 17 0.40 10.53 -12.93
N TYR A 18 -0.61 11.02 -13.64
CA TYR A 18 -0.45 11.74 -14.90
C TYR A 18 0.37 13.03 -14.79
N ASN A 19 0.15 13.80 -13.73
CA ASN A 19 0.86 15.07 -13.51
C ASN A 19 2.35 14.85 -13.18
N ASP A 20 2.66 13.75 -12.49
CA ASP A 20 4.02 13.45 -12.01
C ASP A 20 4.78 12.51 -12.97
N TRP A 21 4.16 12.18 -14.12
CA TRP A 21 4.75 11.30 -15.12
C TRP A 21 6.13 11.76 -15.61
N TYR A 22 6.29 13.08 -15.77
CA TYR A 22 7.54 13.69 -16.21
C TYR A 22 8.54 13.99 -15.09
N ALA A 23 8.08 13.99 -13.83
CA ALA A 23 8.93 14.22 -12.67
C ALA A 23 9.65 12.95 -12.19
N GLY A 24 9.13 11.78 -12.54
CA GLY A 24 9.68 10.48 -12.16
C GLY A 24 10.78 9.99 -13.09
N THR A 25 11.69 9.18 -12.55
CA THR A 25 12.67 8.44 -13.37
C THR A 25 12.07 7.12 -13.84
N PHE A 26 12.45 6.64 -15.04
CA PHE A 26 12.04 5.33 -15.55
C PHE A 26 12.32 4.20 -14.54
N LEU A 27 13.45 4.28 -13.85
CA LEU A 27 13.83 3.31 -12.82
C LEU A 27 12.88 3.33 -11.63
N GLY A 28 12.46 4.51 -11.18
CA GLY A 28 11.47 4.68 -10.11
C GLY A 28 10.11 4.06 -10.48
N TRP A 29 9.65 4.28 -11.70
CA TRP A 29 8.42 3.65 -12.21
C TRP A 29 8.52 2.12 -12.27
N ALA A 30 9.67 1.60 -12.74
CA ALA A 30 9.91 0.16 -12.78
C ALA A 30 9.87 -0.45 -11.36
N PHE A 31 10.56 0.15 -10.39
CA PHE A 31 10.53 -0.32 -9.01
C PHE A 31 9.15 -0.22 -8.38
N GLY A 32 8.40 0.85 -8.64
CA GLY A 32 7.02 0.97 -8.19
C GLY A 32 6.12 -0.14 -8.71
N LEU A 33 6.27 -0.49 -10.00
CA LEU A 33 5.54 -1.60 -10.61
C LEU A 33 5.91 -2.95 -9.98
N PHE A 34 7.20 -3.23 -9.79
CA PHE A 34 7.64 -4.44 -9.10
C PHE A 34 7.11 -4.54 -7.67
N CYS A 35 7.12 -3.44 -6.93
CA CYS A 35 6.56 -3.37 -5.58
C CYS A 35 5.05 -3.70 -5.58
N SER A 36 4.30 -3.12 -6.52
CA SER A 36 2.86 -3.34 -6.66
C SER A 36 2.53 -4.79 -7.02
N ILE A 37 3.29 -5.40 -7.93
CA ILE A 37 3.15 -6.83 -8.28
C ILE A 37 3.46 -7.70 -7.06
N GLY A 38 4.56 -7.42 -6.35
CA GLY A 38 4.93 -8.13 -5.13
C GLY A 38 3.85 -8.06 -4.06
N PHE A 39 3.27 -6.88 -3.85
CA PHE A 39 2.17 -6.69 -2.91
C PHE A 39 0.91 -7.46 -3.32
N ALA A 40 0.56 -7.46 -4.61
CA ALA A 40 -0.57 -8.22 -5.14
C ALA A 40 -0.39 -9.73 -4.95
N ILE A 41 0.81 -10.25 -5.20
CA ILE A 41 1.15 -11.66 -4.97
C ILE A 41 1.02 -11.99 -3.47
N PHE A 42 1.59 -11.15 -2.61
CA PHE A 42 1.50 -11.31 -1.15
C PHE A 42 0.04 -11.36 -0.68
N ALA A 43 -0.77 -10.39 -1.05
CA ALA A 43 -2.18 -10.32 -0.66
C ALA A 43 -3.00 -11.51 -1.18
N THR A 44 -2.74 -11.96 -2.41
CA THR A 44 -3.40 -13.14 -3.01
C THR A 44 -2.99 -14.41 -2.28
N THR A 45 -1.71 -14.58 -1.97
CA THR A 45 -1.18 -15.76 -1.26
C THR A 45 -1.73 -15.86 0.15
N LEU A 46 -1.81 -14.73 0.88
CA LEU A 46 -2.42 -14.69 2.22
C LEU A 46 -3.85 -15.19 2.25
N ARG A 47 -4.57 -14.97 1.15
CA ARG A 47 -5.94 -15.41 1.01
C ARG A 47 -6.05 -16.86 0.55
N TRP A 48 -5.19 -17.27 -0.37
CA TRP A 48 -5.18 -18.62 -0.91
C TRP A 48 -4.80 -19.67 0.14
N GLN A 49 -3.89 -19.29 1.04
CA GLN A 49 -3.43 -20.16 2.14
C GLN A 49 -3.72 -19.49 3.51
N PRO A 50 -4.97 -19.60 4.01
CA PRO A 50 -5.36 -18.96 5.27
C PRO A 50 -4.62 -19.52 6.48
N ASP A 51 -4.12 -20.75 6.41
CA ASP A 51 -3.41 -21.44 7.50
C ASP A 51 -1.91 -21.10 7.57
N THR A 52 -1.39 -20.32 6.61
CA THR A 52 0.01 -19.87 6.64
C THR A 52 0.29 -19.07 7.91
N PRO A 53 1.38 -19.38 8.65
CA PRO A 53 1.75 -18.66 9.87
C PRO A 53 2.17 -17.23 9.53
N LYS A 54 1.29 -16.27 9.74
CA LYS A 54 1.40 -14.89 9.27
C LYS A 54 2.56 -14.14 9.90
N PHE A 55 2.78 -14.32 11.20
CA PHE A 55 3.89 -13.68 11.90
C PHE A 55 5.22 -14.17 11.35
N THR A 56 5.37 -15.47 11.15
CA THR A 56 6.60 -16.06 10.62
C THR A 56 6.90 -15.54 9.21
N THR A 57 5.88 -15.43 8.36
CA THR A 57 6.03 -14.92 6.99
C THR A 57 6.51 -13.46 6.99
N ILE A 58 5.94 -12.62 7.85
CA ILE A 58 6.32 -11.20 7.96
C ILE A 58 7.75 -11.07 8.52
N ILE A 59 8.11 -11.88 9.52
CA ILE A 59 9.47 -11.88 10.09
C ILE A 59 10.49 -12.29 9.03
N ILE A 60 10.24 -13.38 8.28
CA ILE A 60 11.13 -13.84 7.22
C ILE A 60 11.28 -12.77 6.13
N ALA A 61 10.18 -12.13 5.71
CA ALA A 61 10.21 -11.04 4.74
C ALA A 61 11.05 -9.86 5.27
N GLY A 62 10.88 -9.47 6.53
CA GLY A 62 11.66 -8.41 7.16
C GLY A 62 13.16 -8.73 7.21
N ILE A 63 13.54 -9.97 7.58
CA ILE A 63 14.93 -10.42 7.56
C ILE A 63 15.49 -10.39 6.14
N ALA A 64 14.75 -10.90 5.15
CA ALA A 64 15.18 -10.90 3.76
C ALA A 64 15.40 -9.47 3.22
N CYS A 65 14.48 -8.54 3.50
CA CYS A 65 14.64 -7.13 3.16
C CYS A 65 15.87 -6.50 3.83
N SER A 66 16.11 -6.80 5.11
CA SER A 66 17.26 -6.28 5.85
C SER A 66 18.58 -6.78 5.28
N LEU A 67 18.66 -8.07 4.95
CA LEU A 67 19.84 -8.67 4.32
C LEU A 67 20.09 -8.08 2.92
N PHE A 68 19.04 -7.94 2.13
CA PHE A 68 19.15 -7.33 0.80
C PHE A 68 19.64 -5.88 0.88
N SER A 69 19.09 -5.08 1.79
CA SER A 69 19.51 -3.69 2.00
C SER A 69 20.96 -3.61 2.47
N MET A 70 21.39 -4.50 3.36
CA MET A 70 22.78 -4.58 3.81
C MET A 70 23.73 -4.93 2.67
N CYS A 71 23.38 -5.91 1.82
CA CYS A 71 24.16 -6.25 0.63
C CYS A 71 24.26 -5.06 -0.35
N MET A 72 23.17 -4.31 -0.53
CA MET A 72 23.17 -3.13 -1.41
C MET A 72 24.04 -2.00 -0.87
N ILE A 73 24.04 -1.74 0.42
CA ILE A 73 24.92 -0.73 1.05
C ILE A 73 26.40 -1.11 0.84
N ILE A 74 26.75 -2.37 1.03
CA ILE A 74 28.12 -2.87 0.80
C ILE A 74 28.50 -2.73 -0.67
N TYR A 75 27.60 -3.09 -1.58
CA TYR A 75 27.82 -3.00 -3.02
C TYR A 75 28.03 -1.57 -3.51
N LEU A 76 27.24 -0.62 -3.01
CA LEU A 76 27.32 0.79 -3.35
C LEU A 76 28.49 1.52 -2.68
N ASN A 77 29.17 0.84 -1.76
CA ASN A 77 30.29 1.40 -0.99
C ASN A 77 29.95 2.71 -0.25
N ASP A 78 28.66 2.86 0.11
CA ASP A 78 28.19 3.99 0.91
C ASP A 78 28.59 3.77 2.37
N GLY A 79 29.39 4.69 2.90
CA GLY A 79 29.83 4.64 4.30
C GLY A 79 28.65 4.63 5.26
N TYR A 80 28.66 3.68 6.20
CA TYR A 80 27.58 3.46 7.17
C TYR A 80 27.67 4.47 8.32
N THR A 81 27.39 5.74 8.04
CA THR A 81 27.30 6.77 9.07
C THR A 81 25.90 7.35 9.14
N MET A 82 25.01 6.67 9.87
CA MET A 82 23.68 7.21 10.11
C MET A 82 23.61 7.89 11.49
N PRO A 83 23.09 9.13 11.57
CA PRO A 83 22.77 9.75 12.85
C PRO A 83 21.79 8.88 13.65
N LEU A 84 21.97 8.80 14.97
CA LEU A 84 21.10 8.03 15.87
C LEU A 84 19.61 8.36 15.68
N ARG A 85 19.29 9.63 15.43
CA ARG A 85 17.93 10.08 15.14
C ARG A 85 17.32 9.35 13.95
N ASN A 86 18.06 9.17 12.86
CA ASN A 86 17.57 8.50 11.67
C ASN A 86 17.36 7.00 11.91
N ILE A 87 18.23 6.37 12.70
CA ILE A 87 18.08 4.97 13.12
C ILE A 87 16.79 4.82 13.92
N LEU A 88 16.55 5.66 14.92
CA LEU A 88 15.33 5.61 15.74
C LEU A 88 14.05 5.84 14.91
N LEU A 89 14.07 6.81 13.99
CA LEU A 89 12.94 7.05 13.09
C LEU A 89 12.67 5.86 12.17
N SER A 90 13.71 5.23 11.63
CA SER A 90 13.59 4.04 10.78
C SER A 90 13.04 2.84 11.57
N MET A 91 13.48 2.64 12.82
CA MET A 91 12.94 1.59 13.68
C MET A 91 11.46 1.83 14.00
N MET A 92 11.09 3.07 14.32
CA MET A 92 9.70 3.44 14.55
C MET A 92 8.85 3.20 13.31
N HIS A 93 9.29 3.66 12.13
CA HIS A 93 8.60 3.43 10.87
C HIS A 93 8.45 1.93 10.58
N GLY A 94 9.52 1.16 10.68
CA GLY A 94 9.48 -0.30 10.48
C GLY A 94 8.51 -1.01 11.43
N SER A 95 8.41 -0.55 12.68
CA SER A 95 7.45 -1.08 13.66
C SER A 95 6.00 -0.81 13.25
N PHE A 96 5.69 0.39 12.77
CA PHE A 96 4.35 0.73 12.26
C PHE A 96 3.99 -0.09 11.03
N VAL A 97 4.93 -0.25 10.09
CA VAL A 97 4.73 -1.09 8.90
C VAL A 97 4.48 -2.55 9.30
N ALA A 98 5.26 -3.10 10.24
CA ALA A 98 5.07 -4.48 10.71
C ALA A 98 3.68 -4.67 11.35
N ILE A 99 3.24 -3.75 12.20
CA ILE A 99 1.90 -3.78 12.81
C ILE A 99 0.84 -3.71 11.71
N GLY A 100 0.99 -2.80 10.76
CA GLY A 100 0.07 -2.65 9.61
C GLY A 100 -0.05 -3.94 8.79
N LEU A 101 1.07 -4.59 8.46
CA LEU A 101 1.09 -5.85 7.72
C LEU A 101 0.45 -7.00 8.50
N ILE A 102 0.62 -7.04 9.83
CA ILE A 102 -0.03 -8.04 10.69
C ILE A 102 -1.55 -7.84 10.65
N LEU A 103 -2.03 -6.62 10.87
CA LEU A 103 -3.46 -6.29 10.82
C LEU A 103 -4.06 -6.58 9.44
N LEU A 104 -3.34 -6.19 8.38
CA LEU A 104 -3.69 -6.49 7.00
C LEU A 104 -3.83 -8.00 6.77
N SER A 105 -2.86 -8.78 7.25
CA SER A 105 -2.84 -10.24 7.13
C SER A 105 -4.01 -10.90 7.87
N ILE A 106 -4.42 -10.34 9.00
CA ILE A 106 -5.61 -10.79 9.72
C ILE A 106 -6.87 -10.44 8.94
N GLY A 107 -7.00 -9.19 8.47
CA GLY A 107 -8.14 -8.68 7.73
C GLY A 107 -8.38 -9.41 6.40
N ALA A 108 -7.32 -9.82 5.71
CA ALA A 108 -7.39 -10.53 4.42
C ALA A 108 -8.19 -11.85 4.48
N ARG A 109 -8.40 -12.43 5.66
CA ARG A 109 -9.20 -13.66 5.83
C ARG A 109 -10.70 -13.42 5.67
N TYR A 110 -11.16 -12.22 6.00
CA TYR A 110 -12.59 -11.92 6.14
C TYR A 110 -13.19 -11.30 4.88
N LEU A 111 -12.36 -10.84 3.93
CA LEU A 111 -12.80 -10.12 2.74
C LEU A 111 -12.43 -10.87 1.45
N PRO A 112 -13.26 -10.83 0.41
CA PRO A 112 -12.89 -11.25 -0.96
C PRO A 112 -11.66 -10.47 -1.44
N ALA A 113 -10.80 -11.09 -2.27
CA ALA A 113 -9.54 -10.46 -2.69
C ALA A 113 -9.74 -9.08 -3.34
N ALA A 114 -10.76 -8.94 -4.21
CA ALA A 114 -11.06 -7.69 -4.87
C ALA A 114 -11.56 -6.60 -3.89
N GLU A 115 -12.35 -6.99 -2.89
CA GLU A 115 -12.82 -6.08 -1.84
C GLU A 115 -11.68 -5.59 -0.95
N PHE A 116 -10.82 -6.53 -0.57
CA PHE A 116 -9.63 -6.24 0.20
C PHE A 116 -8.69 -5.27 -0.53
N MET A 117 -8.46 -5.48 -1.83
CA MET A 117 -7.63 -4.60 -2.64
C MET A 117 -8.25 -3.23 -2.86
N LEU A 118 -9.58 -3.12 -3.02
CA LEU A 118 -10.26 -1.84 -3.07
C LEU A 118 -10.14 -1.07 -1.74
N LEU A 119 -10.25 -1.78 -0.63
CA LEU A 119 -10.10 -1.17 0.69
C LEU A 119 -8.67 -0.67 0.91
N SER A 120 -7.66 -1.39 0.40
CA SER A 120 -6.25 -0.95 0.51
C SER A 120 -5.96 0.36 -0.25
N LEU A 121 -6.80 0.74 -1.22
CA LEU A 121 -6.67 2.05 -1.88
C LEU A 121 -6.95 3.25 -0.96
N THR A 122 -7.59 3.03 0.20
CA THR A 122 -7.69 4.06 1.24
C THR A 122 -6.32 4.48 1.76
N GLU A 123 -5.33 3.60 1.68
CA GLU A 123 -3.93 3.90 2.02
C GLU A 123 -3.35 4.98 1.11
N VAL A 124 -3.65 4.93 -0.19
CA VAL A 124 -3.20 5.95 -1.16
C VAL A 124 -3.75 7.32 -0.79
N VAL A 125 -5.04 7.40 -0.49
CA VAL A 125 -5.69 8.64 -0.07
C VAL A 125 -5.13 9.12 1.27
N GLY A 126 -4.95 8.20 2.22
CA GLY A 126 -4.35 8.48 3.52
C GLY A 126 -2.92 9.01 3.39
N GLY A 127 -2.12 8.45 2.48
CA GLY A 127 -0.77 8.89 2.17
C GLY A 127 -0.73 10.34 1.67
N VAL A 128 -1.62 10.70 0.74
CA VAL A 128 -1.74 12.09 0.24
C VAL A 128 -2.10 13.06 1.38
N ILE A 129 -3.09 12.71 2.20
CA ILE A 129 -3.50 13.54 3.34
C ILE A 129 -2.33 13.71 4.32
N TRP A 130 -1.58 12.64 4.58
CA TRP A 130 -0.46 12.65 5.49
C TRP A 130 0.68 13.55 5.02
N CYS A 131 1.01 13.53 3.73
CA CYS A 131 2.02 14.42 3.14
C CYS A 131 1.56 15.89 3.10
N TRP A 132 0.26 16.13 3.04
CA TRP A 132 -0.31 17.48 3.02
C TRP A 132 -0.32 18.15 4.40
N ILE A 133 -0.45 17.37 5.47
CA ILE A 133 -0.47 17.90 6.84
C ILE A 133 0.98 18.14 7.29
N PRO A 134 1.39 19.36 7.65
CA PRO A 134 2.79 19.71 7.98
C PRO A 134 3.23 19.23 9.37
N LEU A 135 2.79 18.05 9.80
CA LEU A 135 3.08 17.48 11.13
C LEU A 135 4.52 16.97 11.25
N PHE A 136 5.13 16.53 10.14
CA PHE A 136 6.45 15.91 10.12
C PHE A 136 7.48 16.67 9.29
N GLY A 137 7.20 17.93 8.97
CA GLY A 137 8.10 18.78 8.17
C GLY A 137 8.02 18.52 6.66
N VAL A 138 7.11 17.65 6.23
CA VAL A 138 6.70 17.48 4.83
C VAL A 138 5.47 18.35 4.63
N ASN A 139 5.51 19.25 3.66
CA ASN A 139 4.37 20.11 3.31
C ASN A 139 4.27 20.12 1.79
N GLU A 140 3.81 19.01 1.24
CA GLU A 140 3.58 18.85 -0.19
C GLU A 140 2.11 19.13 -0.48
N VAL A 141 1.85 20.26 -1.14
CA VAL A 141 0.49 20.58 -1.59
C VAL A 141 0.13 19.66 -2.76
N PRO A 142 -0.89 18.81 -2.62
CA PRO A 142 -1.27 17.90 -3.68
C PRO A 142 -1.73 18.67 -4.92
N SER A 143 -1.37 18.16 -6.10
CA SER A 143 -1.81 18.76 -7.37
C SER A 143 -3.33 18.62 -7.54
N THR A 144 -3.90 19.43 -8.41
CA THR A 144 -5.35 19.33 -8.74
C THR A 144 -5.69 17.93 -9.27
N PHE A 145 -4.80 17.32 -10.07
CA PHE A 145 -4.98 15.96 -10.57
C PHE A 145 -4.94 14.92 -9.45
N THR A 146 -4.06 15.10 -8.46
CA THR A 146 -4.00 14.24 -7.27
C THR A 146 -5.29 14.32 -6.46
N LEU A 147 -5.84 15.53 -6.26
CA LEU A 147 -7.10 15.72 -5.54
C LEU A 147 -8.29 15.10 -6.30
N ILE A 148 -8.39 15.34 -7.60
CA ILE A 148 -9.48 14.77 -8.43
C ILE A 148 -9.38 13.26 -8.46
N GLY A 149 -8.19 12.69 -8.71
CA GLY A 149 -7.97 11.25 -8.73
C GLY A 149 -8.28 10.60 -7.38
N GLY A 150 -7.88 11.23 -6.27
CA GLY A 150 -8.20 10.79 -4.91
C GLY A 150 -9.70 10.78 -4.63
N MET A 151 -10.43 11.82 -5.05
CA MET A 151 -11.89 11.86 -4.94
C MET A 151 -12.58 10.75 -5.76
N ILE A 152 -12.08 10.45 -6.95
CA ILE A 152 -12.59 9.35 -7.78
C ILE A 152 -12.39 8.01 -7.08
N ILE A 153 -11.22 7.79 -6.45
CA ILE A 153 -10.94 6.57 -5.68
C ILE A 153 -11.89 6.45 -4.49
N ILE A 154 -12.07 7.51 -3.70
CA ILE A 154 -13.01 7.53 -2.57
C ILE A 154 -14.43 7.21 -3.04
N PHE A 155 -14.86 7.81 -4.15
CA PHE A 155 -16.16 7.54 -4.74
C PHE A 155 -16.31 6.07 -5.14
N ALA A 156 -15.29 5.50 -5.80
CA ALA A 156 -15.29 4.09 -6.22
C ALA A 156 -15.39 3.13 -5.03
N ILE A 157 -14.64 3.39 -3.96
CA ILE A 157 -14.67 2.59 -2.72
C ILE A 157 -16.04 2.71 -2.05
N SER A 158 -16.58 3.93 -1.95
CA SER A 158 -17.89 4.19 -1.35
C SER A 158 -19.02 3.52 -2.14
N PHE A 159 -19.00 3.64 -3.46
CA PHE A 159 -19.95 2.97 -4.36
C PHE A 159 -19.90 1.45 -4.20
N PHE A 160 -18.70 0.90 -4.11
CA PHE A 160 -18.50 -0.52 -3.87
C PHE A 160 -19.06 -0.95 -2.51
N ALA A 161 -18.73 -0.23 -1.44
CA ALA A 161 -19.18 -0.53 -0.07
C ALA A 161 -20.71 -0.50 0.07
N LEU A 162 -21.37 0.46 -0.59
CA LEU A 162 -22.83 0.55 -0.61
C LEU A 162 -23.47 -0.59 -1.42
N GLY A 163 -22.86 -0.96 -2.55
CA GLY A 163 -23.36 -2.04 -3.40
C GLY A 163 -23.11 -3.44 -2.82
N SER A 164 -22.10 -3.60 -1.97
CA SER A 164 -21.77 -4.87 -1.31
C SER A 164 -22.77 -5.23 -0.20
N LYS A 165 -23.33 -4.25 0.49
CA LYS A 165 -24.35 -4.47 1.55
C LYS A 165 -25.60 -5.18 1.08
N GLN A 166 -25.90 -5.19 -0.22
CA GLN A 166 -27.08 -5.87 -0.77
C GLN A 166 -26.92 -7.37 -0.98
N LYS A 167 -25.73 -7.94 -0.81
CA LYS A 167 -25.42 -9.34 -1.11
C LYS A 167 -25.25 -10.27 0.10
N THR A 168 -25.37 -9.77 1.32
CA THR A 168 -25.41 -10.63 2.51
C THR A 168 -26.81 -11.20 2.71
N SER A 169 -27.17 -12.22 1.93
CA SER A 169 -28.22 -13.16 2.33
C SER A 169 -27.72 -13.88 3.57
N PRO A 170 -28.57 -14.05 4.63
CA PRO A 170 -28.18 -14.85 5.78
C PRO A 170 -27.88 -16.29 5.30
N PRO A 171 -26.91 -16.99 5.91
CA PRO A 171 -26.68 -18.38 5.62
C PRO A 171 -27.98 -19.14 5.95
N THR A 172 -28.54 -19.78 4.97
CA THR A 172 -29.60 -20.79 5.18
C THR A 172 -28.99 -21.88 6.05
N LEU A 173 -29.53 -22.03 7.26
CA LEU A 173 -29.27 -23.12 8.20
C LEU A 173 -29.51 -24.47 7.57
#